data_99e7497cfa085678c46a5a8a229a760c
#
_entry.id   99e7497cfa085678c46a5a8a229a760c
#
_cell.length_a   1.000
_cell.length_b   1.000
_cell.length_c   1.000
_cell.angle_alpha   90.00
_cell.angle_beta   90.00
_cell.angle_gamma   90.00
#
_symmetry.space_group_name_H-M   'P 1'
#
loop_
_entity.id
_entity.type
_entity.pdbx_description
1 polymer ?
#
loop_
_entity_poly.entity_id
_entity_poly.type
_entity_poly.pdbx_seq_one_letter_code
_entity_poly.pdbx_strand_id
1 'polypeptide(L)'
;MKDAFSRTIDYMRVSLTDRCNYRCVYCMDECGVEKKSHDVILSFEDVMTIIRAFHNLGGKKVRFTGGEPLLRKNAADLICSVKKELPDLCIGLTTNGVYLPKYIDKLSDCIDGLNVSIDSLSDEIYNKITRGGNLECAVQGISAAKNSGIKNIKVNAVLM
;
A
#
# COMPACT_ATOMS: atom_id res chain seq x y z
N MET A 1 -6.15 -21.47 -6.03
CA MET A 1 -5.76 -22.35 -4.90
C MET A 1 -6.96 -22.48 -3.96
N LYS A 2 -7.21 -23.68 -3.36
CA LYS A 2 -8.29 -23.87 -2.37
C LYS A 2 -7.66 -24.24 -1.01
N ASP A 3 -8.25 -23.74 0.07
CA ASP A 3 -7.86 -24.13 1.42
C ASP A 3 -8.64 -25.37 1.90
N ALA A 4 -8.36 -25.84 3.13
CA ALA A 4 -9.01 -26.99 3.73
C ALA A 4 -10.55 -26.83 3.92
N PHE A 5 -11.08 -25.61 3.82
CA PHE A 5 -12.49 -25.27 3.90
C PHE A 5 -13.12 -25.01 2.52
N SER A 6 -12.46 -25.41 1.43
CA SER A 6 -12.90 -25.20 0.04
C SER A 6 -13.00 -23.73 -0.39
N ARG A 7 -12.44 -22.77 0.38
CA ARG A 7 -12.41 -21.36 -0.01
C ARG A 7 -11.33 -21.15 -1.07
N THR A 8 -11.67 -20.36 -2.08
CA THR A 8 -10.68 -19.97 -3.10
C THR A 8 -9.77 -18.89 -2.56
N ILE A 9 -8.46 -19.15 -2.53
CA ILE A 9 -7.43 -18.19 -2.16
C ILE A 9 -6.81 -17.65 -3.45
N ASP A 10 -7.22 -16.46 -3.86
CA ASP A 10 -6.80 -15.78 -5.08
C ASP A 10 -6.33 -14.33 -4.84
N TYR A 11 -6.26 -13.93 -3.56
CA TYR A 11 -5.82 -12.61 -3.12
C TYR A 11 -4.69 -12.69 -2.11
N MET A 12 -3.63 -11.92 -2.33
CA MET A 12 -2.47 -11.80 -1.44
C MET A 12 -2.22 -10.35 -1.06
N ARG A 13 -1.86 -10.11 0.19
CA ARG A 13 -1.35 -8.82 0.66
C ARG A 13 0.15 -8.93 0.90
N VAL A 14 0.89 -7.97 0.37
CA VAL A 14 2.36 -7.91 0.49
C VAL A 14 2.73 -6.64 1.25
N SER A 15 3.26 -6.81 2.45
CA SER A 15 3.84 -5.71 3.23
C SER A 15 5.25 -5.45 2.75
N LEU A 16 5.51 -4.27 2.20
CA LEU A 16 6.83 -3.90 1.66
C LEU A 16 7.78 -3.39 2.74
N THR A 17 7.27 -2.88 3.85
CA THR A 17 8.04 -2.31 4.95
C THR A 17 7.19 -2.23 6.21
N ASP A 18 7.84 -2.30 7.36
CA ASP A 18 7.28 -2.00 8.68
C ASP A 18 7.34 -0.50 9.01
N ARG A 19 8.14 0.28 8.26
CA ARG A 19 8.31 1.72 8.49
C ARG A 19 7.12 2.51 7.98
N CYS A 20 6.72 3.51 8.77
CA CYS A 20 5.68 4.47 8.40
C CYS A 20 6.12 5.88 8.81
N ASN A 21 5.67 6.88 8.08
CA ASN A 21 5.82 8.29 8.46
C ASN A 21 4.77 8.75 9.48
N TYR A 22 3.77 7.92 9.78
CA TYR A 22 2.75 8.15 10.81
C TYR A 22 2.90 7.15 11.98
N ARG A 23 2.24 7.48 13.11
CA ARG A 23 2.19 6.67 14.33
C ARG A 23 0.76 6.55 14.84
N CYS A 24 -0.16 6.15 13.92
CA CYS A 24 -1.59 6.09 14.24
C CYS A 24 -1.85 5.31 15.52
N VAL A 25 -2.69 5.87 16.38
CA VAL A 25 -2.92 5.41 17.77
C VAL A 25 -3.37 3.96 17.88
N TYR A 26 -4.07 3.47 16.84
CA TYR A 26 -4.55 2.08 16.76
C TYR A 26 -3.57 1.12 16.06
N CYS A 27 -2.49 1.65 15.46
CA CYS A 27 -1.63 0.87 14.57
C CYS A 27 -0.29 0.52 15.21
N MET A 28 0.35 1.45 15.87
CA MET A 28 1.66 1.26 16.50
C MET A 28 1.88 2.23 17.66
N ASP A 29 2.82 1.88 18.52
CA ASP A 29 3.24 2.73 19.63
C ASP A 29 3.85 4.05 19.13
N GLU A 30 3.88 5.03 20.03
CA GLU A 30 4.40 6.38 19.77
C GLU A 30 5.87 6.36 19.35
N CYS A 31 6.67 5.46 19.96
CA CYS A 31 8.07 5.23 19.60
C CYS A 31 8.24 4.55 18.22
N GLY A 32 7.14 4.05 17.63
CA GLY A 32 7.17 3.32 16.36
C GLY A 32 7.64 1.88 16.52
N VAL A 33 8.04 1.27 15.39
CA VAL A 33 8.58 -0.09 15.38
C VAL A 33 10.10 -0.07 15.54
N GLU A 34 10.63 -1.10 16.22
CA GLU A 34 12.07 -1.31 16.30
C GLU A 34 12.67 -1.41 14.89
N LYS A 35 13.79 -0.71 14.67
CA LYS A 35 14.47 -0.74 13.38
C LYS A 35 15.10 -2.11 13.16
N LYS A 36 14.47 -2.93 12.34
CA LYS A 36 15.07 -4.19 11.89
C LYS A 36 16.19 -3.91 10.88
N SER A 37 17.21 -4.78 10.90
CA SER A 37 18.26 -4.74 9.88
C SER A 37 17.66 -5.07 8.50
N HIS A 38 18.32 -4.63 7.42
CA HIS A 38 17.86 -4.88 6.06
C HIS A 38 17.80 -6.38 5.72
N ASP A 39 18.58 -7.20 6.40
CA ASP A 39 18.70 -8.64 6.15
C ASP A 39 17.46 -9.44 6.56
N VAL A 40 16.59 -8.89 7.42
CA VAL A 40 15.33 -9.53 7.83
C VAL A 40 14.12 -9.03 7.04
N ILE A 41 14.31 -8.09 6.10
CA ILE A 41 13.26 -7.59 5.22
C ILE A 41 13.47 -8.22 3.85
N LEU A 42 12.43 -8.87 3.31
CA LEU A 42 12.48 -9.46 1.98
C LEU A 42 13.02 -8.47 0.94
N SER A 43 13.95 -8.94 0.12
CA SER A 43 14.41 -8.19 -1.05
C SER A 43 13.26 -8.01 -2.06
N PHE A 44 13.43 -7.15 -3.05
CA PHE A 44 12.42 -7.01 -4.11
C PHE A 44 12.41 -8.25 -5.03
N GLU A 45 13.54 -8.91 -5.18
CA GLU A 45 13.70 -10.17 -5.89
C GLU A 45 12.91 -11.29 -5.20
N ASP A 46 12.98 -11.38 -3.87
CA ASP A 46 12.19 -12.33 -3.09
C ASP A 46 10.70 -12.05 -3.22
N VAL A 47 10.29 -10.78 -3.12
CA VAL A 47 8.89 -10.36 -3.31
C VAL A 47 8.39 -10.75 -4.70
N MET A 48 9.18 -10.50 -5.76
CA MET A 48 8.83 -10.92 -7.12
C MET A 48 8.69 -12.43 -7.23
N THR A 49 9.61 -13.19 -6.63
CA THR A 49 9.57 -14.66 -6.64
C THR A 49 8.31 -15.20 -5.96
N ILE A 50 7.93 -14.63 -4.81
CA ILE A 50 6.70 -14.98 -4.10
C ILE A 50 5.46 -14.65 -4.94
N ILE A 51 5.42 -13.47 -5.58
CA ILE A 51 4.28 -13.06 -6.41
C ILE A 51 4.14 -13.96 -7.65
N ARG A 52 5.24 -14.34 -8.31
CA ARG A 52 5.24 -15.31 -9.43
C ARG A 52 4.68 -16.66 -8.99
N ALA A 53 5.16 -17.19 -7.86
CA ALA A 53 4.68 -18.45 -7.33
C ALA A 53 3.17 -18.38 -7.01
N PHE A 54 2.71 -17.30 -6.39
CA PHE A 54 1.29 -17.06 -6.11
C PHE A 54 0.45 -17.00 -7.40
N HIS A 55 0.90 -16.27 -8.41
CA HIS A 55 0.23 -16.17 -9.71
C HIS A 55 0.14 -17.53 -10.40
N ASN A 56 1.23 -18.32 -10.43
CA ASN A 56 1.26 -19.67 -11.00
C ASN A 56 0.30 -20.65 -10.29
N LEU A 57 0.01 -20.41 -9.01
CA LEU A 57 -0.98 -21.17 -8.24
C LEU A 57 -2.43 -20.68 -8.44
N GLY A 58 -2.67 -19.77 -9.38
CA GLY A 58 -3.98 -19.22 -9.72
C GLY A 58 -4.36 -17.99 -8.90
N GLY A 59 -3.40 -17.32 -8.29
CA GLY A 59 -3.58 -16.01 -7.66
C GLY A 59 -3.99 -14.96 -8.69
N LYS A 60 -4.95 -14.09 -8.33
CA LYS A 60 -5.52 -13.10 -9.24
C LYS A 60 -5.29 -11.66 -8.81
N LYS A 61 -5.01 -11.46 -7.52
CA LYS A 61 -4.90 -10.12 -6.96
C LYS A 61 -3.81 -10.02 -5.93
N VAL A 62 -2.97 -9.01 -6.08
CA VAL A 62 -1.96 -8.61 -5.09
C VAL A 62 -2.25 -7.19 -4.63
N ARG A 63 -2.15 -6.94 -3.31
CA ARG A 63 -2.23 -5.61 -2.75
C ARG A 63 -0.96 -5.30 -1.99
N PHE A 64 -0.27 -4.28 -2.45
CA PHE A 64 0.88 -3.73 -1.74
C PHE A 64 0.44 -2.86 -0.57
N THR A 65 1.09 -3.05 0.55
CA THR A 65 0.86 -2.37 1.82
C THR A 65 2.16 -2.35 2.64
N GLY A 66 2.08 -2.08 3.93
CA GLY A 66 3.21 -2.08 4.85
C GLY A 66 2.88 -1.25 6.07
N GLY A 67 3.88 -0.57 6.61
CA GLY A 67 3.65 0.69 7.30
C GLY A 67 3.17 1.69 6.24
N GLU A 68 4.10 2.44 5.62
CA GLU A 68 3.79 3.20 4.41
C GLU A 68 4.62 2.64 3.24
N PRO A 69 4.01 1.95 2.27
CA PRO A 69 4.75 1.25 1.20
C PRO A 69 5.61 2.20 0.35
N LEU A 70 5.11 3.42 0.09
CA LEU A 70 5.82 4.41 -0.73
C LEU A 70 7.00 5.07 -0.01
N LEU A 71 7.19 4.79 1.27
CA LEU A 71 8.39 5.20 2.03
C LEU A 71 9.61 4.31 1.68
N ARG A 72 9.37 3.05 1.26
CA ARG A 72 10.45 2.17 0.83
C ARG A 72 10.98 2.65 -0.52
N LYS A 73 12.29 2.94 -0.58
CA LYS A 73 12.95 3.36 -1.83
C LYS A 73 12.67 2.34 -2.94
N ASN A 74 12.36 2.82 -4.15
CA ASN A 74 12.05 2.02 -5.34
C ASN A 74 10.79 1.12 -5.23
N ALA A 75 9.91 1.33 -4.25
CA ALA A 75 8.66 0.56 -4.14
C ALA A 75 7.76 0.74 -5.38
N ALA A 76 7.68 1.96 -5.93
CA ALA A 76 6.92 2.22 -7.16
C ALA A 76 7.50 1.45 -8.35
N ASP A 77 8.84 1.32 -8.44
CA ASP A 77 9.51 0.54 -9.49
C ASP A 77 9.16 -0.94 -9.40
N LEU A 78 9.18 -1.51 -8.19
CA LEU A 78 8.75 -2.88 -7.96
C LEU A 78 7.30 -3.09 -8.42
N ILE A 79 6.37 -2.22 -7.99
CA ILE A 79 4.94 -2.34 -8.34
C ILE A 79 4.76 -2.36 -9.87
N CYS A 80 5.43 -1.45 -10.57
CA CYS A 80 5.38 -1.39 -12.03
C CYS A 80 6.06 -2.58 -12.70
N SER A 81 7.13 -3.11 -12.12
CA SER A 81 7.78 -4.33 -12.62
C SER A 81 6.85 -5.55 -12.50
N VAL A 82 6.11 -5.68 -11.40
CA VAL A 82 5.10 -6.73 -11.23
C VAL A 82 4.01 -6.59 -12.29
N LYS A 83 3.47 -5.40 -12.54
CA LYS A 83 2.43 -5.18 -13.56
C LYS A 83 2.92 -5.49 -14.97
N LYS A 84 4.17 -5.10 -15.28
CA LYS A 84 4.78 -5.36 -16.57
C LYS A 84 4.97 -6.86 -16.83
N GLU A 85 5.38 -7.60 -15.82
CA GLU A 85 5.65 -9.04 -15.94
C GLU A 85 4.38 -9.89 -15.91
N LEU A 86 3.39 -9.50 -15.08
CA LEU A 86 2.14 -10.20 -14.86
C LEU A 86 0.95 -9.26 -15.15
N PRO A 87 0.67 -8.95 -16.43
CA PRO A 87 -0.28 -7.90 -16.82
C PRO A 87 -1.74 -8.24 -16.46
N ASP A 88 -2.08 -9.50 -16.32
CA ASP A 88 -3.39 -10.02 -15.92
C ASP A 88 -3.61 -10.01 -14.40
N LEU A 89 -2.54 -9.83 -13.61
CA LEU A 89 -2.64 -9.73 -12.17
C LEU A 89 -3.25 -8.36 -11.77
N CYS A 90 -4.32 -8.40 -10.98
CA CYS A 90 -4.93 -7.19 -10.42
C CYS A 90 -4.05 -6.63 -9.29
N ILE A 91 -3.54 -5.43 -9.45
CA ILE A 91 -2.63 -4.79 -8.49
C ILE A 91 -3.34 -3.68 -7.73
N GLY A 92 -3.35 -3.80 -6.41
CA GLY A 92 -3.83 -2.77 -5.49
C GLY A 92 -2.70 -2.16 -4.67
N LEU A 93 -2.90 -0.91 -4.28
CA LEU A 93 -2.03 -0.20 -3.34
C LEU A 93 -2.86 0.32 -2.17
N THR A 94 -2.34 0.20 -0.94
CA THR A 94 -2.88 0.88 0.24
C THR A 94 -1.81 1.80 0.80
N THR A 95 -2.14 3.07 0.99
CA THR A 95 -1.21 4.13 1.40
C THR A 95 -1.93 5.17 2.28
N ASN A 96 -1.19 5.96 3.04
CA ASN A 96 -1.73 7.14 3.72
C ASN A 96 -1.86 8.38 2.80
N GLY A 97 -1.42 8.26 1.55
CA GLY A 97 -1.60 9.31 0.54
C GLY A 97 -0.50 10.35 0.42
N VAL A 98 0.33 10.53 1.45
CA VAL A 98 1.32 11.63 1.51
C VAL A 98 2.31 11.61 0.36
N TYR A 99 2.73 10.42 -0.06
CA TYR A 99 3.73 10.27 -1.13
C TYR A 99 3.12 10.11 -2.52
N LEU A 100 1.78 10.06 -2.65
CA LEU A 100 1.12 9.89 -3.95
C LEU A 100 1.51 10.97 -4.97
N PRO A 101 1.52 12.28 -4.63
CA PRO A 101 1.87 13.31 -5.62
C PRO A 101 3.23 13.09 -6.28
N LYS A 102 4.17 12.45 -5.56
CA LYS A 102 5.51 12.16 -6.06
C LYS A 102 5.57 10.98 -7.01
N TYR A 103 4.67 9.98 -6.82
CA TYR A 103 4.79 8.69 -7.50
C TYR A 103 3.62 8.37 -8.41
N ILE A 104 2.55 9.19 -8.40
CA ILE A 104 1.28 8.82 -9.02
C ILE A 104 1.37 8.70 -10.53
N ASP A 105 2.11 9.57 -11.21
CA ASP A 105 2.28 9.53 -12.66
C ASP A 105 2.91 8.21 -13.11
N LYS A 106 3.82 7.67 -12.29
CA LYS A 106 4.43 6.37 -12.53
C LYS A 106 3.50 5.20 -12.20
N LEU A 107 2.70 5.34 -11.14
CA LEU A 107 1.85 4.28 -10.62
C LEU A 107 0.52 4.16 -11.35
N SER A 108 0.07 5.20 -12.04
CA SER A 108 -1.25 5.27 -12.67
C SER A 108 -1.53 4.11 -13.63
N ASP A 109 -0.53 3.72 -14.41
CA ASP A 109 -0.63 2.59 -15.36
C ASP A 109 -0.29 1.23 -14.73
N CYS A 110 0.20 1.24 -13.48
CA CYS A 110 0.71 0.04 -12.81
C CYS A 110 -0.25 -0.54 -11.78
N ILE A 111 -1.25 0.23 -11.33
CA ILE A 111 -2.20 -0.21 -10.30
C ILE A 111 -3.64 -0.16 -10.81
N ASP A 112 -4.42 -1.19 -10.47
CA ASP A 112 -5.83 -1.30 -10.82
C ASP A 112 -6.75 -0.73 -9.74
N GLY A 113 -6.22 -0.47 -8.53
CA GLY A 113 -6.98 0.09 -7.43
C GLY A 113 -6.13 0.67 -6.33
N LEU A 114 -6.55 1.81 -5.83
CA LEU A 114 -5.92 2.57 -4.77
C LEU A 114 -6.82 2.67 -3.55
N ASN A 115 -6.29 2.35 -2.37
CA ASN A 115 -6.93 2.65 -1.10
C ASN A 115 -6.10 3.72 -0.37
N VAL A 116 -6.74 4.82 0.01
CA VAL A 116 -6.11 5.86 0.83
C VAL A 116 -6.72 5.83 2.23
N SER A 117 -5.88 5.75 3.24
CA SER A 117 -6.32 5.71 4.64
C SER A 117 -6.48 7.12 5.18
N ILE A 118 -7.72 7.53 5.50
CA ILE A 118 -8.07 8.82 6.11
C ILE A 118 -9.17 8.58 7.14
N ASP A 119 -8.83 8.74 8.41
CA ASP A 119 -9.72 8.40 9.53
C ASP A 119 -10.62 9.56 9.95
N SER A 120 -10.29 10.79 9.54
CA SER A 120 -11.09 12.00 9.84
C SER A 120 -10.87 13.07 8.77
N LEU A 121 -11.89 13.87 8.53
CA LEU A 121 -11.82 15.10 7.71
C LEU A 121 -11.63 16.37 8.55
N SER A 122 -11.48 16.26 9.87
CA SER A 122 -11.04 17.33 10.75
C SER A 122 -9.53 17.25 10.94
N ASP A 123 -8.82 18.35 10.63
CA ASP A 123 -7.36 18.42 10.77
C ASP A 123 -6.89 18.08 12.18
N GLU A 124 -7.58 18.60 13.20
CA GLU A 124 -7.25 18.34 14.60
C GLU A 124 -7.39 16.87 14.95
N ILE A 125 -8.50 16.24 14.59
CA ILE A 125 -8.77 14.82 14.86
C ILE A 125 -7.81 13.96 14.07
N TYR A 126 -7.59 14.26 12.79
CA TYR A 126 -6.66 13.51 11.94
C TYR A 126 -5.23 13.56 12.49
N ASN A 127 -4.77 14.76 12.87
CA ASN A 127 -3.45 14.92 13.48
C ASN A 127 -3.31 14.13 14.77
N LYS A 128 -4.34 14.16 15.64
CA LYS A 128 -4.37 13.41 16.89
C LYS A 128 -4.33 11.90 16.64
N ILE A 129 -5.13 11.39 15.70
CA ILE A 129 -5.18 9.95 15.37
C ILE A 129 -3.84 9.48 14.79
N THR A 130 -3.29 10.25 13.84
CA THR A 130 -2.06 9.88 13.12
C THR A 130 -0.78 10.23 13.88
N ARG A 131 -0.89 10.95 15.00
CA ARG A 131 0.22 11.51 15.79
C ARG A 131 1.17 12.34 14.93
N GLY A 132 0.63 13.42 14.38
CA GLY A 132 1.39 14.41 13.62
C GLY A 132 1.22 14.37 12.09
N GLY A 133 0.23 13.60 11.59
CA GLY A 133 -0.10 13.62 10.18
C GLY A 133 -0.77 14.93 9.76
N ASN A 134 -0.60 15.28 8.49
CA ASN A 134 -1.23 16.43 7.85
C ASN A 134 -2.33 15.94 6.90
N LEU A 135 -3.58 16.30 7.16
CA LEU A 135 -4.73 15.92 6.35
C LEU A 135 -4.65 16.48 4.94
N GLU A 136 -4.19 17.72 4.80
CA GLU A 136 -4.06 18.37 3.49
C GLU A 136 -3.15 17.57 2.56
N CYS A 137 -2.01 17.06 3.06
CA CYS A 137 -1.12 16.20 2.26
C CYS A 137 -1.82 14.92 1.77
N ALA A 138 -2.65 14.30 2.60
CA ALA A 138 -3.40 13.10 2.21
C ALA A 138 -4.47 13.42 1.17
N VAL A 139 -5.17 14.56 1.32
CA VAL A 139 -6.18 15.05 0.36
C VAL A 139 -5.54 15.42 -0.97
N GLN A 140 -4.38 16.09 -0.96
CA GLN A 140 -3.60 16.37 -2.17
C GLN A 140 -3.20 15.07 -2.88
N GLY A 141 -2.84 14.02 -2.12
CA GLY A 141 -2.57 12.70 -2.65
C GLY A 141 -3.76 12.08 -3.38
N ILE A 142 -4.98 12.18 -2.80
CA ILE A 142 -6.22 11.73 -3.48
C ILE A 142 -6.48 12.55 -4.74
N SER A 143 -6.30 13.86 -4.67
CA SER A 143 -6.51 14.76 -5.82
C SER A 143 -5.56 14.42 -6.96
N ALA A 144 -4.29 14.19 -6.67
CA ALA A 144 -3.30 13.74 -7.64
C ALA A 144 -3.70 12.39 -8.27
N ALA A 145 -4.12 11.42 -7.45
CA ALA A 145 -4.57 10.12 -7.94
C ALA A 145 -5.82 10.22 -8.83
N LYS A 146 -6.76 11.09 -8.47
CA LYS A 146 -7.95 11.33 -9.29
C LYS A 146 -7.60 11.94 -10.64
N ASN A 147 -6.67 12.87 -10.67
CA ASN A 147 -6.22 13.55 -11.90
C ASN A 147 -5.37 12.63 -12.79
N SER A 148 -4.73 11.60 -12.25
CA SER A 148 -3.93 10.64 -13.00
C SER A 148 -4.74 9.59 -13.77
N GLY A 149 -6.07 9.58 -13.63
CA GLY A 149 -6.94 8.64 -14.33
C GLY A 149 -7.14 7.29 -13.64
N ILE A 150 -6.67 7.08 -12.41
CA ILE A 150 -6.97 5.87 -11.64
C ILE A 150 -8.46 5.78 -11.38
N LYS A 151 -9.10 4.70 -11.87
CA LYS A 151 -10.56 4.54 -11.82
C LYS A 151 -11.10 4.09 -10.47
N ASN A 152 -10.33 3.29 -9.75
CA ASN A 152 -10.78 2.65 -8.50
C ASN A 152 -10.03 3.23 -7.30
N ILE A 153 -10.49 4.36 -6.80
CA ILE A 153 -9.96 5.01 -5.59
C ILE A 153 -10.97 4.80 -4.46
N LYS A 154 -10.50 4.28 -3.32
CA LYS A 154 -11.29 4.11 -2.09
C LYS A 154 -10.61 4.83 -0.94
N VAL A 155 -11.41 5.45 -0.09
CA VAL A 155 -10.96 5.94 1.21
C VAL A 155 -11.36 4.91 2.27
N ASN A 156 -10.40 4.52 3.09
CA ASN A 156 -10.63 3.66 4.25
C ASN A 156 -10.52 4.51 5.52
N ALA A 157 -11.44 4.34 6.43
CA ALA A 157 -11.41 4.94 7.76
C ALA A 157 -11.60 3.87 8.84
N VAL A 158 -10.88 3.99 9.94
CA VAL A 158 -11.10 3.22 11.15
C VAL A 158 -12.04 4.01 12.05
N LEU A 159 -13.17 3.42 12.37
CA LEU A 159 -14.13 4.03 13.32
C LEU A 159 -13.64 3.76 14.74
N MET A 160 -13.52 4.80 15.54
CA MET A 160 -13.07 4.76 16.94
C MET A 160 -14.04 5.51 17.83
#